data_830bfc64d53ad4356def9d21e27d97f8
#
_entry.id   830bfc64d53ad4356def9d21e27d97f8
#
_cell.length_a   1.000
_cell.length_b   1.000
_cell.length_c   1.000
_cell.angle_alpha   90.00
_cell.angle_beta   90.00
_cell.angle_gamma   90.00
#
_symmetry.space_group_name_H-M   'P 1'
#
loop_
_entity.id
_entity.type
_entity.pdbx_description
1 polymer ?
#
loop_
_entity_poly.entity_id
_entity_poly.type
_entity_poly.pdbx_seq_one_letter_code
_entity_poly.pdbx_strand_id
1 'polypeptide(L)'
;MDRNDDDEYAEPDGVDPEWNPFSTPRSLDDGPGWDDGSPHAGGVSRMPKRLIILIIIVTLIVAVVSIGLVITESNMSVHRHQLASACETAVAEMGQARERLDDQVAERFRTIDLQALSKRQKHEYESLRKVAKPVSIDCDASQRNSRLEENTRKATRATRRYARQSKQVAAFARKADRLAKIHADREDTDRLARDIDEARSLLERTEGMELVVPYLRTRLSDTLARAEQTPSGSADMESIMSTLEDLMNQVRENAGL
;
A
#
# COMPACT_ATOMS: atom_id res chain seq x y z
N MET A 1 -22.21 -24.94 -23.98
CA MET A 1 -21.71 -23.84 -24.85
C MET A 1 -20.53 -23.26 -24.11
N ASP A 2 -19.41 -23.95 -24.35
CA ASP A 2 -18.11 -23.69 -23.69
C ASP A 2 -17.46 -22.48 -24.32
N ARG A 3 -16.95 -21.61 -23.50
CA ARG A 3 -16.00 -20.58 -23.90
C ARG A 3 -14.84 -20.59 -22.91
N ASN A 4 -13.80 -21.34 -23.29
CA ASN A 4 -12.45 -21.18 -22.78
C ASN A 4 -11.92 -19.83 -23.27
N ASP A 5 -11.55 -18.97 -22.35
CA ASP A 5 -10.66 -17.85 -22.59
C ASP A 5 -9.35 -18.16 -21.84
N ASP A 6 -8.42 -18.81 -22.58
CA ASP A 6 -7.03 -19.00 -22.20
C ASP A 6 -6.31 -17.65 -22.41
N ASP A 7 -6.18 -16.85 -21.35
CA ASP A 7 -5.30 -15.71 -21.34
C ASP A 7 -3.85 -16.15 -21.12
N GLU A 8 -3.17 -16.30 -22.25
CA GLU A 8 -1.74 -16.51 -22.43
C GLU A 8 -0.94 -15.33 -21.92
N TYR A 9 -0.39 -15.45 -20.69
CA TYR A 9 0.59 -14.51 -20.16
C TYR A 9 1.92 -14.71 -20.86
N ALA A 10 2.24 -13.78 -21.79
CA ALA A 10 3.57 -13.63 -22.36
C ALA A 10 4.56 -13.14 -21.29
N GLU A 11 5.54 -13.97 -20.97
CA GLU A 11 6.74 -13.57 -20.22
C GLU A 11 7.58 -12.61 -21.07
N PRO A 12 8.05 -11.48 -20.54
CA PRO A 12 9.05 -10.68 -21.21
C PRO A 12 10.43 -11.32 -21.00
N ASP A 13 11.05 -11.67 -22.13
CA ASP A 13 12.41 -12.15 -22.23
C ASP A 13 13.40 -11.29 -21.46
N GLY A 14 14.14 -11.95 -20.57
CA GLY A 14 15.21 -11.37 -19.78
C GLY A 14 16.40 -10.94 -20.65
N VAL A 15 16.79 -9.71 -20.45
CA VAL A 15 18.12 -9.24 -20.84
C VAL A 15 18.97 -9.18 -19.58
N ASP A 16 19.81 -10.18 -19.39
CA ASP A 16 20.86 -10.19 -18.39
C ASP A 16 21.98 -9.21 -18.80
N PRO A 17 22.25 -8.16 -18.02
CA PRO A 17 23.52 -7.48 -18.15
C PRO A 17 24.57 -8.27 -17.35
N GLU A 18 25.45 -8.91 -18.05
CA GLU A 18 26.65 -9.58 -17.56
C GLU A 18 27.53 -8.59 -16.79
N TRP A 19 27.33 -8.54 -15.47
CA TRP A 19 28.15 -7.77 -14.55
C TRP A 19 29.34 -8.60 -14.13
N ASN A 20 30.51 -8.30 -14.75
CA ASN A 20 31.79 -8.97 -14.47
C ASN A 20 32.63 -8.13 -13.48
N PRO A 21 32.70 -8.51 -12.17
CA PRO A 21 33.39 -7.73 -11.15
C PRO A 21 34.92 -7.95 -11.07
N PHE A 22 35.53 -8.65 -12.02
CA PHE A 22 36.95 -8.91 -12.00
C PHE A 22 37.68 -8.31 -13.20
N SER A 23 37.74 -6.97 -13.25
CA SER A 23 38.74 -6.28 -14.06
C SER A 23 39.98 -6.08 -13.20
N THR A 24 40.99 -6.91 -13.41
CA THR A 24 42.34 -6.74 -12.84
C THR A 24 42.92 -5.42 -13.28
N PRO A 25 43.46 -4.58 -12.39
CA PRO A 25 44.20 -3.39 -12.78
C PRO A 25 45.57 -3.78 -13.31
N ARG A 26 45.90 -3.15 -14.44
CA ARG A 26 47.18 -3.21 -15.11
C ARG A 26 48.34 -2.87 -14.17
N SER A 27 49.40 -3.70 -14.24
CA SER A 27 50.69 -3.43 -13.65
C SER A 27 51.30 -2.13 -14.25
N LEU A 28 51.57 -1.17 -13.39
CA LEU A 28 52.47 -0.09 -13.67
C LEU A 28 53.85 -0.50 -13.13
N ASP A 29 54.64 -1.04 -14.04
CA ASP A 29 56.08 -1.17 -13.93
C ASP A 29 56.69 0.22 -14.22
N ASP A 30 57.22 0.87 -13.21
CA ASP A 30 58.24 1.93 -13.32
C ASP A 30 58.74 2.21 -11.88
N GLY A 31 59.81 1.52 -11.52
CA GLY A 31 60.57 1.76 -10.30
C GLY A 31 61.72 2.75 -10.53
N PRO A 32 61.91 3.71 -9.67
CA PRO A 32 63.20 4.43 -9.62
C PRO A 32 64.21 3.65 -8.81
N GLY A 33 65.45 3.59 -9.39
CA GLY A 33 66.61 2.92 -8.86
C GLY A 33 67.00 3.42 -7.47
N TRP A 34 67.40 2.48 -6.65
CA TRP A 34 68.02 2.73 -5.36
C TRP A 34 69.52 2.56 -5.49
N ASP A 35 70.24 3.63 -5.18
CA ASP A 35 71.68 3.71 -5.10
C ASP A 35 72.24 2.78 -4.02
N ASP A 36 73.31 2.05 -4.41
CA ASP A 36 74.16 1.23 -3.53
C ASP A 36 74.94 2.08 -2.53
N GLY A 37 74.38 2.22 -1.34
CA GLY A 37 75.09 2.74 -0.16
C GLY A 37 75.53 1.59 0.72
N SER A 38 76.74 1.10 0.55
CA SER A 38 77.38 0.14 1.44
C SER A 38 77.55 0.68 2.86
N PRO A 39 76.99 0.09 3.92
CA PRO A 39 77.39 0.39 5.29
C PRO A 39 78.49 -0.59 5.76
N HIS A 40 79.47 0.01 6.38
CA HIS A 40 80.65 -0.60 7.03
C HIS A 40 80.31 -1.75 7.95
N ALA A 41 81.18 -2.79 7.90
CA ALA A 41 81.18 -3.98 8.68
C ALA A 41 81.43 -3.67 10.18
N GLY A 42 80.34 -3.62 10.97
CA GLY A 42 80.37 -3.74 12.43
C GLY A 42 80.25 -5.20 12.84
N GLY A 43 81.25 -5.67 13.64
CA GLY A 43 81.42 -7.07 13.99
C GLY A 43 80.19 -7.69 14.64
N VAL A 44 79.54 -8.61 13.93
CA VAL A 44 78.42 -9.39 14.44
C VAL A 44 78.98 -10.56 15.23
N SER A 45 78.79 -10.50 16.56
CA SER A 45 79.02 -11.65 17.44
C SER A 45 78.23 -12.85 16.90
N ARG A 46 78.91 -13.97 16.59
CA ARG A 46 78.31 -15.19 16.02
C ARG A 46 77.26 -15.77 16.97
N MET A 47 76.01 -15.32 16.87
CA MET A 47 74.89 -16.00 17.52
C MET A 47 74.78 -17.44 17.04
N PRO A 48 74.53 -18.40 17.94
CA PRO A 48 74.39 -19.79 17.57
C PRO A 48 73.21 -19.93 16.57
N LYS A 49 73.49 -20.61 15.44
CA LYS A 49 72.50 -20.77 14.32
C LYS A 49 71.12 -21.22 14.79
N ARG A 50 71.03 -21.96 15.86
CA ARG A 50 69.75 -22.40 16.50
C ARG A 50 68.93 -21.24 17.04
N LEU A 51 69.55 -20.20 17.58
CA LEU A 51 68.87 -19.04 18.15
C LEU A 51 68.31 -18.13 17.07
N ILE A 52 69.03 -18.00 15.93
CA ILE A 52 68.55 -17.26 14.74
C ILE A 52 67.33 -17.96 14.14
N ILE A 53 67.37 -19.28 14.00
CA ILE A 53 66.22 -20.07 13.51
C ILE A 53 65.00 -19.91 14.42
N LEU A 54 65.19 -19.91 15.71
CA LEU A 54 64.10 -19.77 16.69
C LEU A 54 63.48 -18.40 16.64
N ILE A 55 64.27 -17.33 16.47
CA ILE A 55 63.79 -15.96 16.29
C ILE A 55 62.95 -15.84 14.98
N ILE A 56 63.45 -16.43 13.89
CA ILE A 56 62.71 -16.43 12.59
C ILE A 56 61.37 -17.17 12.72
N ILE A 57 61.33 -18.30 13.41
CA ILE A 57 60.09 -19.06 13.61
C ILE A 57 59.11 -18.28 14.46
N VAL A 58 59.56 -17.64 15.57
CA VAL A 58 58.70 -16.85 16.42
C VAL A 58 58.17 -15.62 15.69
N THR A 59 58.99 -14.90 14.91
CA THR A 59 58.51 -13.75 14.12
C THR A 59 57.52 -14.16 13.04
N LEU A 60 57.72 -15.32 12.39
CA LEU A 60 56.78 -15.88 11.44
C LEU A 60 55.43 -16.21 12.07
N ILE A 61 55.44 -16.86 13.25
CA ILE A 61 54.23 -17.21 13.98
C ILE A 61 53.46 -15.91 14.39
N VAL A 62 54.17 -14.93 14.92
CA VAL A 62 53.56 -13.65 15.29
C VAL A 62 52.96 -12.92 14.09
N ALA A 63 53.65 -12.93 12.93
CA ALA A 63 53.15 -12.34 11.72
C ALA A 63 51.87 -13.04 11.21
N VAL A 64 51.84 -14.39 11.20
CA VAL A 64 50.65 -15.16 10.79
C VAL A 64 49.47 -14.94 11.73
N VAL A 65 49.70 -14.90 13.03
CA VAL A 65 48.64 -14.62 14.00
C VAL A 65 48.12 -13.21 13.88
N SER A 66 48.99 -12.22 13.68
CA SER A 66 48.57 -10.82 13.48
C SER A 66 47.76 -10.63 12.22
N ILE A 67 48.16 -11.24 11.09
CA ILE A 67 47.41 -11.19 9.85
C ILE A 67 46.06 -11.89 10.00
N GLY A 68 45.99 -13.03 10.67
CA GLY A 68 44.75 -13.75 10.94
C GLY A 68 43.76 -12.94 11.77
N LEU A 69 44.23 -12.22 12.80
CA LEU A 69 43.39 -11.34 13.65
C LEU A 69 42.84 -10.15 12.86
N VAL A 70 43.65 -9.48 12.04
CA VAL A 70 43.23 -8.34 11.24
C VAL A 70 42.16 -8.74 10.19
N ILE A 71 42.32 -9.92 9.56
CA ILE A 71 41.34 -10.43 8.59
C ILE A 71 40.02 -10.79 9.27
N THR A 72 40.01 -11.36 10.46
CA THR A 72 38.79 -11.70 11.17
C THR A 72 38.05 -10.48 11.69
N GLU A 73 38.74 -9.45 12.18
CA GLU A 73 38.12 -8.21 12.62
C GLU A 73 37.55 -7.41 11.45
N SER A 74 38.25 -7.33 10.32
CA SER A 74 37.74 -6.62 9.13
C SER A 74 36.50 -7.33 8.56
N ASN A 75 36.47 -8.65 8.48
CA ASN A 75 35.30 -9.41 8.05
C ASN A 75 34.11 -9.25 9.00
N MET A 76 34.33 -9.21 10.32
CA MET A 76 33.27 -8.99 11.29
C MET A 76 32.69 -7.57 11.22
N SER A 77 33.51 -6.55 10.97
CA SER A 77 33.03 -5.17 10.82
C SER A 77 32.21 -5.00 9.55
N VAL A 78 32.69 -5.53 8.42
CA VAL A 78 31.94 -5.50 7.13
C VAL A 78 30.59 -6.19 7.26
N HIS A 79 30.56 -7.39 7.85
CA HIS A 79 29.31 -8.12 8.07
C HIS A 79 28.32 -7.35 8.98
N ARG A 80 28.82 -6.68 10.02
CA ARG A 80 28.01 -5.88 10.92
C ARG A 80 27.40 -4.66 10.20
N HIS A 81 28.17 -3.97 9.37
CA HIS A 81 27.67 -2.87 8.53
C HIS A 81 26.61 -3.33 7.54
N GLN A 82 26.76 -4.52 6.95
CA GLN A 82 25.76 -5.11 6.07
C GLN A 82 24.45 -5.40 6.82
N LEU A 83 24.52 -5.94 8.03
CA LEU A 83 23.33 -6.19 8.85
C LEU A 83 22.65 -4.89 9.29
N ALA A 84 23.42 -3.84 9.62
CA ALA A 84 22.88 -2.53 9.95
C ALA A 84 22.16 -1.93 8.74
N SER A 85 22.76 -1.94 7.55
CA SER A 85 22.14 -1.46 6.32
C SER A 85 20.87 -2.23 5.95
N ALA A 86 20.88 -3.57 6.11
CA ALA A 86 19.67 -4.38 5.90
C ALA A 86 18.56 -4.05 6.91
N CYS A 87 18.93 -3.75 8.16
CA CYS A 87 18.00 -3.29 9.17
C CYS A 87 17.40 -1.92 8.80
N GLU A 88 18.22 -0.94 8.41
CA GLU A 88 17.80 0.39 7.99
C GLU A 88 16.84 0.31 6.79
N THR A 89 17.16 -0.52 5.80
CA THR A 89 16.30 -0.75 4.64
C THR A 89 14.93 -1.30 5.07
N ALA A 90 14.91 -2.31 5.95
CA ALA A 90 13.67 -2.88 6.46
C ALA A 90 12.83 -1.86 7.27
N VAL A 91 13.50 -0.98 8.02
CA VAL A 91 12.84 0.11 8.77
C VAL A 91 12.26 1.17 7.82
N ALA A 92 12.99 1.53 6.76
CA ALA A 92 12.50 2.45 5.73
C ALA A 92 11.27 1.87 5.00
N GLU A 93 11.31 0.59 4.61
CA GLU A 93 10.15 -0.11 4.02
C GLU A 93 8.94 -0.15 4.97
N MET A 94 9.19 -0.38 6.26
CA MET A 94 8.15 -0.34 7.30
C MET A 94 7.52 1.05 7.39
N GLY A 95 8.33 2.11 7.37
CA GLY A 95 7.87 3.51 7.37
C GLY A 95 6.98 3.81 6.18
N GLN A 96 7.43 3.48 4.97
CA GLN A 96 6.66 3.65 3.74
C GLN A 96 5.35 2.84 3.73
N ALA A 97 5.39 1.60 4.21
CA ALA A 97 4.18 0.77 4.27
C ALA A 97 3.14 1.34 5.24
N ARG A 98 3.59 1.97 6.33
CA ARG A 98 2.73 2.64 7.28
C ARG A 98 2.12 3.92 6.68
N GLU A 99 2.94 4.77 6.08
CA GLU A 99 2.49 6.01 5.43
C GLU A 99 1.42 5.72 4.37
N ARG A 100 1.67 4.75 3.48
CA ARG A 100 0.68 4.30 2.50
C ARG A 100 -0.64 3.82 3.14
N LEU A 101 -0.56 3.16 4.30
CA LEU A 101 -1.75 2.74 5.03
C LEU A 101 -2.50 3.93 5.63
N ASP A 102 -1.78 4.90 6.24
CA ASP A 102 -2.36 6.12 6.79
C ASP A 102 -3.09 6.93 5.70
N ASP A 103 -2.46 7.10 4.53
CA ASP A 103 -3.04 7.77 3.37
C ASP A 103 -4.30 7.04 2.86
N GLN A 104 -4.24 5.71 2.73
CA GLN A 104 -5.39 4.92 2.31
C GLN A 104 -6.56 5.00 3.29
N VAL A 105 -6.28 5.01 4.59
CA VAL A 105 -7.32 5.18 5.62
C VAL A 105 -7.93 6.57 5.50
N ALA A 106 -7.11 7.61 5.37
CA ALA A 106 -7.58 8.99 5.26
C ALA A 106 -8.44 9.20 4.00
N GLU A 107 -7.99 8.71 2.85
CA GLU A 107 -8.70 8.88 1.57
C GLU A 107 -10.00 8.07 1.51
N ARG A 108 -9.91 6.76 1.75
CA ARG A 108 -11.05 5.86 1.54
C ARG A 108 -12.12 5.98 2.62
N PHE A 109 -11.74 6.31 3.86
CA PHE A 109 -12.71 6.44 4.94
C PHE A 109 -13.41 7.81 4.98
N ARG A 110 -12.90 8.78 4.22
CA ARG A 110 -13.51 10.09 4.10
C ARG A 110 -14.88 10.05 3.40
N THR A 111 -15.05 9.12 2.46
CA THR A 111 -16.23 9.02 1.60
C THR A 111 -17.26 8.00 2.08
N ILE A 112 -16.97 7.27 3.17
CA ILE A 112 -17.87 6.23 3.66
C ILE A 112 -19.09 6.84 4.34
N ASP A 113 -20.28 6.51 3.82
CA ASP A 113 -21.54 6.82 4.49
C ASP A 113 -21.75 5.90 5.70
N LEU A 114 -21.63 6.49 6.90
CA LEU A 114 -21.81 5.77 8.14
C LEU A 114 -23.27 5.40 8.42
N GLN A 115 -24.24 6.05 7.75
CA GLN A 115 -25.66 5.74 7.96
C GLN A 115 -26.01 4.42 7.29
N ALA A 116 -25.43 4.13 6.14
CA ALA A 116 -25.60 2.85 5.43
C ALA A 116 -24.99 1.64 6.16
N LEU A 117 -24.16 1.86 7.22
CA LEU A 117 -23.48 0.81 7.92
C LEU A 117 -24.26 0.27 9.13
N SER A 118 -24.32 -1.05 9.26
CA SER A 118 -24.82 -1.72 10.47
C SER A 118 -23.92 -1.47 11.68
N LYS A 119 -24.42 -1.68 12.91
CA LYS A 119 -23.63 -1.54 14.16
C LYS A 119 -22.33 -2.34 14.13
N ARG A 120 -22.33 -3.57 13.59
CA ARG A 120 -21.13 -4.41 13.46
C ARG A 120 -20.11 -3.80 12.49
N GLN A 121 -20.58 -3.24 11.38
CA GLN A 121 -19.72 -2.61 10.38
C GLN A 121 -19.14 -1.28 10.90
N LYS A 122 -19.90 -0.51 11.69
CA LYS A 122 -19.37 0.69 12.38
C LYS A 122 -18.24 0.33 13.33
N HIS A 123 -18.36 -0.76 14.06
CA HIS A 123 -17.28 -1.25 14.94
C HIS A 123 -16.05 -1.70 14.12
N GLU A 124 -16.25 -2.40 13.00
CA GLU A 124 -15.18 -2.78 12.08
C GLU A 124 -14.47 -1.55 11.48
N TYR A 125 -15.24 -0.54 11.05
CA TYR A 125 -14.73 0.77 10.61
C TYR A 125 -13.83 1.41 11.65
N GLU A 126 -14.30 1.54 12.90
CA GLU A 126 -13.51 2.13 13.99
C GLU A 126 -12.23 1.34 14.30
N SER A 127 -12.25 0.02 14.16
CA SER A 127 -11.07 -0.82 14.36
C SER A 127 -10.04 -0.65 13.24
N LEU A 128 -10.49 -0.55 11.99
CA LEU A 128 -9.62 -0.38 10.82
C LEU A 128 -9.06 1.05 10.71
N ARG A 129 -9.79 2.05 11.20
CA ARG A 129 -9.34 3.44 11.25
C ARG A 129 -8.14 3.63 12.18
N LYS A 130 -8.01 2.80 13.21
CA LYS A 130 -6.89 2.86 14.15
C LYS A 130 -5.66 2.20 13.55
N VAL A 131 -4.77 3.00 12.97
CA VAL A 131 -3.47 2.51 12.53
C VAL A 131 -2.59 2.22 13.75
N ALA A 132 -1.92 1.07 13.75
CA ALA A 132 -1.05 0.68 14.84
C ALA A 132 0.09 1.70 15.03
N LYS A 133 0.43 2.00 16.30
CA LYS A 133 1.55 2.92 16.61
C LYS A 133 2.84 2.47 15.94
N PRO A 134 3.71 3.40 15.53
CA PRO A 134 5.00 3.06 14.97
C PRO A 134 5.84 2.29 15.99
N VAL A 135 6.55 1.29 15.52
CA VAL A 135 7.53 0.56 16.32
C VAL A 135 8.86 1.29 16.14
N SER A 136 9.45 1.76 17.25
CA SER A 136 10.80 2.30 17.21
C SER A 136 11.79 1.14 17.12
N ILE A 137 12.64 1.17 16.11
CA ILE A 137 13.67 0.15 15.86
C ILE A 137 14.98 0.88 15.64
N ASP A 138 16.01 0.46 16.39
CA ASP A 138 17.35 1.00 16.28
C ASP A 138 18.22 0.05 15.46
N CYS A 139 18.93 0.55 14.45
CA CYS A 139 19.77 -0.19 13.53
C CYS A 139 21.25 0.21 13.62
N ASP A 140 21.67 0.80 14.75
CA ASP A 140 23.06 1.22 14.93
C ASP A 140 24.04 0.02 14.77
N ALA A 141 25.07 0.22 13.94
CA ALA A 141 26.11 -0.76 13.67
C ALA A 141 26.93 -1.14 14.90
N SER A 142 26.86 -0.39 15.99
CA SER A 142 27.48 -0.74 17.28
C SER A 142 26.76 -1.91 17.99
N GLN A 143 25.54 -2.24 17.57
CA GLN A 143 24.76 -3.32 18.17
C GLN A 143 25.31 -4.70 17.78
N ARG A 144 24.96 -5.71 18.60
CA ARG A 144 25.28 -7.10 18.31
C ARG A 144 24.53 -7.59 17.05
N ASN A 145 25.17 -8.43 16.24
CA ASN A 145 24.58 -9.00 15.02
C ASN A 145 23.19 -9.61 15.25
N SER A 146 23.03 -10.40 16.33
CA SER A 146 21.75 -11.02 16.70
C SER A 146 20.64 -9.98 16.97
N ARG A 147 21.01 -8.81 17.48
CA ARG A 147 20.07 -7.71 17.73
C ARG A 147 19.64 -7.03 16.42
N LEU A 148 20.59 -6.80 15.52
CA LEU A 148 20.29 -6.25 14.19
C LEU A 148 19.39 -7.18 13.39
N GLU A 149 19.66 -8.50 13.40
CA GLU A 149 18.77 -9.48 12.78
C GLU A 149 17.37 -9.51 13.41
N GLU A 150 17.28 -9.46 14.74
CA GLU A 150 16.00 -9.39 15.44
C GLU A 150 15.21 -8.12 15.04
N ASN A 151 15.89 -6.97 14.97
CA ASN A 151 15.32 -5.70 14.59
C ASN A 151 14.85 -5.73 13.14
N THR A 152 15.61 -6.29 12.20
CA THR A 152 15.21 -6.52 10.82
C THR A 152 13.94 -7.38 10.73
N ARG A 153 13.90 -8.49 11.49
CA ARG A 153 12.70 -9.36 11.55
C ARG A 153 11.48 -8.62 12.12
N LYS A 154 11.68 -7.76 13.13
CA LYS A 154 10.59 -6.92 13.70
C LYS A 154 10.05 -5.93 12.65
N ALA A 155 10.94 -5.22 11.94
CA ALA A 155 10.56 -4.31 10.88
C ALA A 155 9.77 -5.03 9.78
N THR A 156 10.29 -6.15 9.27
CA THR A 156 9.63 -6.96 8.24
C THR A 156 8.24 -7.48 8.68
N ARG A 157 8.10 -7.91 9.94
CA ARG A 157 6.80 -8.31 10.47
C ARG A 157 5.81 -7.16 10.55
N ALA A 158 6.28 -5.97 10.93
CA ALA A 158 5.45 -4.76 10.96
C ALA A 158 5.01 -4.34 9.55
N THR A 159 5.92 -4.36 8.56
CA THR A 159 5.61 -4.13 7.14
C THR A 159 4.50 -5.06 6.64
N ARG A 160 4.62 -6.37 6.92
CA ARG A 160 3.59 -7.34 6.55
C ARG A 160 2.25 -7.08 7.25
N ARG A 161 2.27 -6.61 8.50
CA ARG A 161 1.06 -6.24 9.25
C ARG A 161 0.36 -5.04 8.60
N TYR A 162 1.09 -3.98 8.26
CA TYR A 162 0.55 -2.82 7.57
C TYR A 162 -0.02 -3.18 6.20
N ALA A 163 0.68 -4.01 5.43
CA ALA A 163 0.19 -4.49 4.14
C ALA A 163 -1.11 -5.32 4.26
N ARG A 164 -1.27 -6.14 5.30
CA ARG A 164 -2.53 -6.85 5.57
C ARG A 164 -3.65 -5.89 5.95
N GLN A 165 -3.39 -4.93 6.82
CA GLN A 165 -4.38 -3.93 7.23
C GLN A 165 -4.82 -3.08 6.02
N SER A 166 -3.89 -2.68 5.14
CA SER A 166 -4.18 -1.98 3.89
C SER A 166 -5.16 -2.76 3.00
N LYS A 167 -4.95 -4.08 2.83
CA LYS A 167 -5.89 -4.95 2.11
C LYS A 167 -7.27 -5.01 2.78
N GLN A 168 -7.32 -5.05 4.11
CA GLN A 168 -8.59 -5.04 4.86
C GLN A 168 -9.33 -3.71 4.69
N VAL A 169 -8.63 -2.57 4.79
CA VAL A 169 -9.18 -1.23 4.54
C VAL A 169 -9.78 -1.14 3.13
N ALA A 170 -9.03 -1.59 2.11
CA ALA A 170 -9.51 -1.58 0.73
C ALA A 170 -10.73 -2.50 0.51
N ALA A 171 -10.78 -3.65 1.16
CA ALA A 171 -11.90 -4.57 1.08
C ALA A 171 -13.13 -4.00 1.78
N PHE A 172 -12.95 -3.40 2.96
CA PHE A 172 -14.02 -2.76 3.71
C PHE A 172 -14.62 -1.57 2.94
N ALA A 173 -13.78 -0.69 2.37
CA ALA A 173 -14.23 0.46 1.59
C ALA A 173 -15.12 0.01 0.42
N ARG A 174 -14.67 -0.97 -0.38
CA ARG A 174 -15.50 -1.53 -1.47
C ARG A 174 -16.83 -2.11 -1.01
N LYS A 175 -16.86 -2.71 0.19
CA LYS A 175 -18.10 -3.22 0.78
C LYS A 175 -19.01 -2.08 1.23
N ALA A 176 -18.46 -1.04 1.85
CA ALA A 176 -19.20 0.14 2.28
C ALA A 176 -19.81 0.88 1.09
N ASP A 177 -19.06 1.06 -0.01
CA ASP A 177 -19.56 1.69 -1.24
C ASP A 177 -20.77 0.92 -1.83
N ARG A 178 -20.71 -0.41 -1.84
CA ARG A 178 -21.87 -1.23 -2.29
C ARG A 178 -23.08 -1.06 -1.37
N LEU A 179 -22.84 -0.99 -0.06
CA LEU A 179 -23.95 -0.80 0.89
C LEU A 179 -24.56 0.58 0.77
N ALA A 180 -23.74 1.62 0.59
CA ALA A 180 -24.20 2.98 0.35
C ALA A 180 -25.08 3.05 -0.92
N LYS A 181 -24.64 2.39 -2.01
CA LYS A 181 -25.44 2.29 -3.22
C LYS A 181 -26.77 1.59 -2.99
N ILE A 182 -26.79 0.44 -2.32
CA ILE A 182 -28.03 -0.30 -2.01
C ILE A 182 -28.96 0.55 -1.13
N HIS A 183 -28.40 1.34 -0.21
CA HIS A 183 -29.17 2.22 0.66
C HIS A 183 -29.81 3.36 -0.16
N ALA A 184 -29.04 4.00 -1.03
CA ALA A 184 -29.54 5.03 -1.93
C ALA A 184 -30.64 4.49 -2.87
N ASP A 185 -30.38 3.35 -3.54
CA ASP A 185 -31.37 2.70 -4.41
C ASP A 185 -32.69 2.38 -3.68
N ARG A 186 -32.63 2.03 -2.38
CA ARG A 186 -33.81 1.78 -1.55
C ARG A 186 -34.53 3.08 -1.21
N GLU A 187 -33.81 4.13 -0.79
CA GLU A 187 -34.40 5.44 -0.50
C GLU A 187 -35.11 6.02 -1.72
N ASP A 188 -34.50 5.90 -2.90
CA ASP A 188 -35.10 6.35 -4.17
C ASP A 188 -36.36 5.53 -4.50
N THR A 189 -36.34 4.21 -4.26
CA THR A 189 -37.51 3.35 -4.46
C THR A 189 -38.65 3.73 -3.52
N ASP A 190 -38.35 3.98 -2.24
CA ASP A 190 -39.35 4.38 -1.24
C ASP A 190 -39.89 5.79 -1.54
N ARG A 191 -39.08 6.69 -2.11
CA ARG A 191 -39.51 8.02 -2.57
C ARG A 191 -40.44 7.88 -3.76
N LEU A 192 -40.05 7.13 -4.79
CA LEU A 192 -40.88 6.89 -5.98
C LEU A 192 -42.23 6.30 -5.58
N ALA A 193 -42.28 5.35 -4.66
CA ALA A 193 -43.55 4.76 -4.18
C ALA A 193 -44.47 5.83 -3.53
N ARG A 194 -43.91 6.73 -2.72
CA ARG A 194 -44.69 7.85 -2.13
C ARG A 194 -45.19 8.81 -3.20
N ASP A 195 -44.37 9.16 -4.17
CA ASP A 195 -44.71 10.06 -5.27
C ASP A 195 -45.82 9.45 -6.15
N ILE A 196 -45.80 8.13 -6.39
CA ILE A 196 -46.86 7.37 -7.08
C ILE A 196 -48.19 7.48 -6.31
N ASP A 197 -48.15 7.22 -5.01
CA ASP A 197 -49.38 7.28 -4.19
C ASP A 197 -49.95 8.68 -4.09
N GLU A 198 -49.06 9.68 -4.01
CA GLU A 198 -49.47 11.11 -4.02
C GLU A 198 -50.05 11.55 -5.38
N ALA A 199 -49.42 11.13 -6.50
CA ALA A 199 -49.94 11.40 -7.83
C ALA A 199 -51.31 10.78 -8.07
N ARG A 200 -51.50 9.52 -7.61
CA ARG A 200 -52.77 8.82 -7.69
C ARG A 200 -53.89 9.55 -6.88
N SER A 201 -53.56 9.92 -5.64
CA SER A 201 -54.45 10.70 -4.78
C SER A 201 -54.81 12.07 -5.38
N LEU A 202 -53.85 12.73 -6.06
CA LEU A 202 -54.08 14.02 -6.73
C LEU A 202 -55.02 13.87 -7.94
N LEU A 203 -54.83 12.81 -8.74
CA LEU A 203 -55.70 12.49 -9.89
C LEU A 203 -57.13 12.23 -9.41
N GLU A 204 -57.35 11.48 -8.33
CA GLU A 204 -58.65 11.23 -7.72
C GLU A 204 -59.30 12.51 -7.23
N ARG A 205 -58.55 13.35 -6.47
CA ARG A 205 -59.11 14.62 -5.91
C ARG A 205 -59.46 15.64 -6.99
N THR A 206 -58.79 15.61 -8.11
CA THR A 206 -59.01 16.52 -9.24
C THR A 206 -59.99 15.94 -10.27
N GLU A 207 -60.55 14.73 -10.01
CA GLU A 207 -61.56 14.14 -10.90
C GLU A 207 -62.81 15.00 -10.96
N GLY A 208 -63.23 15.36 -12.18
CA GLY A 208 -64.38 16.24 -12.39
C GLY A 208 -64.10 17.74 -12.23
N MET A 209 -62.92 18.15 -11.78
CA MET A 209 -62.50 19.55 -11.71
C MET A 209 -62.15 20.07 -13.13
N GLU A 210 -62.57 21.28 -13.44
CA GLU A 210 -62.16 21.96 -14.69
C GLU A 210 -60.80 22.62 -14.46
N LEU A 211 -59.75 22.00 -15.03
CA LEU A 211 -58.39 22.57 -14.97
C LEU A 211 -58.20 23.63 -16.03
N VAL A 212 -57.49 24.72 -15.70
CA VAL A 212 -57.12 25.78 -16.66
C VAL A 212 -56.37 25.20 -17.86
N VAL A 213 -55.58 24.13 -17.60
CA VAL A 213 -54.82 23.41 -18.63
C VAL A 213 -55.22 21.93 -18.63
N PRO A 214 -56.22 21.52 -19.41
CA PRO A 214 -56.86 20.18 -19.35
C PRO A 214 -55.91 19.01 -19.58
N TYR A 215 -54.87 19.17 -20.42
CA TYR A 215 -53.93 18.10 -20.74
C TYR A 215 -52.98 17.71 -19.60
N LEU A 216 -52.85 18.53 -18.55
CA LEU A 216 -51.97 18.23 -17.41
C LEU A 216 -52.35 16.95 -16.71
N ARG A 217 -53.65 16.69 -16.53
CA ARG A 217 -54.15 15.45 -15.94
C ARG A 217 -53.76 14.21 -16.75
N THR A 218 -53.91 14.28 -18.08
CA THR A 218 -53.51 13.19 -18.98
C THR A 218 -52.00 12.94 -18.88
N ARG A 219 -51.18 14.01 -18.93
CA ARG A 219 -49.73 13.88 -18.78
C ARG A 219 -49.32 13.28 -17.41
N LEU A 220 -49.98 13.70 -16.33
CA LEU A 220 -49.73 13.14 -14.99
C LEU A 220 -50.08 11.66 -14.95
N SER A 221 -51.25 11.28 -15.53
CA SER A 221 -51.64 9.85 -15.63
C SER A 221 -50.68 9.01 -16.45
N ASP A 222 -50.20 9.53 -17.60
CA ASP A 222 -49.23 8.82 -18.46
C ASP A 222 -47.87 8.66 -17.74
N THR A 223 -47.44 9.71 -17.04
CA THR A 223 -46.20 9.66 -16.28
C THR A 223 -46.32 8.73 -15.08
N LEU A 224 -47.44 8.70 -14.39
CA LEU A 224 -47.73 7.75 -13.32
C LEU A 224 -47.66 6.29 -13.81
N ALA A 225 -48.28 5.99 -14.96
CA ALA A 225 -48.23 4.65 -15.54
C ALA A 225 -46.80 4.23 -15.90
N ARG A 226 -45.95 5.17 -16.34
CA ARG A 226 -44.53 4.91 -16.56
C ARG A 226 -43.76 4.69 -15.23
N ALA A 227 -44.06 5.50 -14.22
CA ALA A 227 -43.44 5.37 -12.89
C ALA A 227 -43.72 3.98 -12.25
N GLU A 228 -44.99 3.50 -12.37
CA GLU A 228 -45.38 2.18 -11.88
C GLU A 228 -44.67 1.00 -12.59
N GLN A 229 -44.21 1.19 -13.81
CA GLN A 229 -43.49 0.20 -14.62
C GLN A 229 -41.97 0.32 -14.47
N THR A 230 -41.47 1.31 -13.77
CA THR A 230 -40.04 1.60 -13.66
C THR A 230 -39.39 0.65 -12.66
N PRO A 231 -38.36 -0.14 -13.07
CA PRO A 231 -37.66 -1.02 -12.14
C PRO A 231 -36.84 -0.23 -11.13
N SER A 232 -36.78 -0.74 -9.90
CA SER A 232 -35.92 -0.19 -8.84
C SER A 232 -34.44 -0.09 -9.31
N GLY A 233 -33.80 1.06 -9.08
CA GLY A 233 -32.40 1.28 -9.44
C GLY A 233 -32.17 1.51 -10.95
N SER A 234 -33.21 1.77 -11.74
CA SER A 234 -33.04 2.13 -13.15
C SER A 234 -32.47 3.55 -13.30
N ALA A 235 -31.70 3.78 -14.38
CA ALA A 235 -31.14 5.10 -14.68
C ALA A 235 -32.21 6.17 -14.93
N ASP A 236 -33.43 5.75 -15.31
CA ASP A 236 -34.53 6.65 -15.63
C ASP A 236 -35.35 7.07 -14.40
N MET A 237 -35.13 6.43 -13.24
CA MET A 237 -35.94 6.63 -12.03
C MET A 237 -35.91 8.09 -11.56
N GLU A 238 -34.74 8.70 -11.47
CA GLU A 238 -34.57 10.11 -11.05
C GLU A 238 -35.30 11.07 -11.99
N SER A 239 -35.18 10.85 -13.31
CA SER A 239 -35.88 11.65 -14.33
C SER A 239 -37.40 11.54 -14.24
N ILE A 240 -37.89 10.32 -13.95
CA ILE A 240 -39.33 10.06 -13.80
C ILE A 240 -39.85 10.70 -12.52
N MET A 241 -39.14 10.58 -11.39
CA MET A 241 -39.51 11.23 -10.12
C MET A 241 -39.58 12.75 -10.27
N SER A 242 -38.58 13.36 -10.88
CA SER A 242 -38.55 14.80 -11.14
C SER A 242 -39.75 15.25 -12.03
N THR A 243 -40.02 14.49 -13.10
CA THR A 243 -41.14 14.79 -14.00
C THR A 243 -42.50 14.63 -13.32
N LEU A 244 -42.63 13.60 -12.47
CA LEU A 244 -43.85 13.34 -11.69
C LEU A 244 -44.11 14.46 -10.67
N GLU A 245 -43.09 14.87 -9.93
CA GLU A 245 -43.15 15.98 -8.96
C GLU A 245 -43.55 17.32 -9.66
N ASP A 246 -42.89 17.63 -10.78
CA ASP A 246 -43.20 18.83 -11.56
C ASP A 246 -44.68 18.85 -12.07
N LEU A 247 -45.16 17.71 -12.57
CA LEU A 247 -46.55 17.61 -13.04
C LEU A 247 -47.55 17.66 -11.88
N MET A 248 -47.26 17.06 -10.75
CA MET A 248 -48.10 17.17 -9.57
C MET A 248 -48.22 18.61 -9.09
N ASN A 249 -47.13 19.37 -9.08
CA ASN A 249 -47.15 20.78 -8.71
C ASN A 249 -47.97 21.61 -9.70
N GLN A 250 -47.79 21.39 -11.01
CA GLN A 250 -48.59 22.07 -12.04
C GLN A 250 -50.10 21.76 -11.92
N VAL A 251 -50.46 20.50 -11.63
CA VAL A 251 -51.86 20.12 -11.42
C VAL A 251 -52.46 20.79 -10.17
N ARG A 252 -51.70 20.85 -9.06
CA ARG A 252 -52.15 21.54 -7.82
C ARG A 252 -52.38 23.02 -8.07
N GLU A 253 -51.43 23.70 -8.72
CA GLU A 253 -51.57 25.12 -9.04
C GLU A 253 -52.78 25.38 -9.94
N ASN A 254 -52.99 24.53 -10.94
CA ASN A 254 -54.11 24.66 -11.87
C ASN A 254 -55.48 24.29 -11.26
N ALA A 255 -55.49 23.45 -10.22
CA ALA A 255 -56.70 23.10 -9.48
C ALA A 255 -57.00 24.04 -8.32
N GLY A 256 -56.10 24.96 -7.99
CA GLY A 256 -56.23 25.86 -6.85
C GLY A 256 -56.07 25.14 -5.49
N LEU A 257 -55.25 24.07 -5.42
CA LEU A 257 -55.03 23.23 -4.24
C LEU A 257 -53.73 23.62 -3.52
#